data_4fdb21c9447be6d6e7d1847c971b1e50
#
_entry.id   4fdb21c9447be6d6e7d1847c971b1e50
#
_cell.length_a   1.000
_cell.length_b   1.000
_cell.length_c   1.000
_cell.angle_alpha   90.00
_cell.angle_beta   90.00
_cell.angle_gamma   90.00
#
_symmetry.space_group_name_H-M   'P 1'
#
loop_
_entity.id
_entity.type
_entity.pdbx_description
1 polymer ?
#
loop_
_entity_poly.entity_id
_entity_poly.type
_entity_poly.pdbx_seq_one_letter_code
_entity_poly.pdbx_strand_id
1 'polypeptide(L)'
;NNNSLSDLNSAFTNKSFKIVIKKGYQLSKPLIIYHTTNSKIWSKNINLRLDFELQEDSSLRLIDLFNDTSEKNFLNIFYNFDLKENATLKNYKIDKIENKNIKYSFNNIEQNKNTISETFILSSGSNFFKNEVNCNLKGEHSSAFVNGIFSLDKNKHHEIRTTVNHLT
;
A
#
# COMPACT_ATOMS: atom_id res chain seq x y z
N ASN A 1 -9.79 -11.17 11.77
CA ASN A 1 -10.56 -10.06 11.18
C ASN A 1 -10.94 -10.44 9.76
N ASN A 2 -12.22 -10.76 9.54
CA ASN A 2 -12.74 -10.97 8.20
C ASN A 2 -12.79 -9.60 7.49
N ASN A 3 -11.85 -9.36 6.60
CA ASN A 3 -11.87 -8.18 5.75
C ASN A 3 -12.45 -8.57 4.38
N SER A 4 -13.75 -8.33 4.22
CA SER A 4 -14.50 -8.73 3.01
C SER A 4 -13.93 -8.12 1.72
N LEU A 5 -13.29 -6.94 1.78
CA LEU A 5 -12.64 -6.34 0.60
C LEU A 5 -11.31 -7.02 0.27
N SER A 6 -10.61 -7.57 1.26
CA SER A 6 -9.44 -8.43 1.06
C SER A 6 -9.85 -9.77 0.43
N ASP A 7 -10.94 -10.35 0.90
CA ASP A 7 -11.48 -11.61 0.36
C ASP A 7 -11.94 -11.41 -1.09
N LEU A 8 -12.62 -10.29 -1.36
CA LEU A 8 -12.99 -9.87 -2.70
C LEU A 8 -11.77 -9.72 -3.61
N ASN A 9 -10.71 -9.06 -3.11
CA ASN A 9 -9.46 -8.93 -3.86
C ASN A 9 -8.89 -10.30 -4.20
N SER A 10 -8.80 -11.21 -3.23
CA SER A 10 -8.25 -12.55 -3.44
C SER A 10 -9.04 -13.37 -4.45
N ALA A 11 -10.37 -13.23 -4.44
CA ALA A 11 -11.27 -13.97 -5.36
C ALA A 11 -11.20 -13.44 -6.81
N PHE A 12 -11.00 -12.15 -6.99
CA PHE A 12 -11.09 -11.48 -8.30
C PHE A 12 -9.77 -10.86 -8.78
N THR A 13 -8.63 -11.16 -8.14
CA THR A 13 -7.34 -10.70 -8.61
C THR A 13 -6.99 -11.32 -9.95
N ASN A 14 -6.92 -10.49 -10.98
CA ASN A 14 -6.54 -10.92 -12.33
C ASN A 14 -5.01 -10.88 -12.54
N LYS A 15 -4.30 -10.08 -11.75
CA LYS A 15 -2.84 -9.92 -11.84
C LYS A 15 -2.26 -9.72 -10.46
N SER A 16 -1.23 -10.51 -10.17
CA SER A 16 -0.39 -10.34 -9.00
C SER A 16 1.06 -10.16 -9.43
N PHE A 17 1.80 -9.37 -8.66
CA PHE A 17 3.23 -9.17 -8.88
C PHE A 17 3.96 -9.46 -7.57
N LYS A 18 5.04 -10.24 -7.67
CA LYS A 18 5.96 -10.44 -6.55
C LYS A 18 7.28 -9.77 -6.83
N ILE A 19 7.72 -8.93 -5.91
CA ILE A 19 9.00 -8.22 -5.95
C ILE A 19 9.83 -8.67 -4.75
N VAL A 20 11.03 -9.17 -5.02
CA VAL A 20 11.96 -9.65 -3.98
C VAL A 20 13.17 -8.73 -3.96
N ILE A 21 13.42 -8.09 -2.83
CA ILE A 21 14.65 -7.37 -2.55
C ILE A 21 15.60 -8.35 -1.87
N LYS A 22 16.68 -8.71 -2.57
CA LYS A 22 17.61 -9.75 -2.11
C LYS A 22 18.36 -9.32 -0.86
N LYS A 23 18.82 -10.31 -0.11
CA LYS A 23 19.61 -10.13 1.10
C LYS A 23 20.76 -9.14 0.91
N GLY A 24 20.88 -8.21 1.84
CA GLY A 24 21.92 -7.18 1.87
C GLY A 24 21.77 -6.10 0.79
N TYR A 25 20.75 -6.18 -0.09
CA TYR A 25 20.57 -5.20 -1.15
C TYR A 25 19.83 -3.96 -0.66
N GLN A 26 20.49 -2.82 -0.79
CA GLN A 26 19.91 -1.53 -0.43
C GLN A 26 19.68 -0.69 -1.68
N LEU A 27 18.42 -0.45 -2.03
CA LEU A 27 18.10 0.37 -3.19
C LEU A 27 18.52 1.82 -2.93
N SER A 28 19.48 2.30 -3.71
CA SER A 28 19.94 3.70 -3.64
C SER A 28 18.89 4.69 -4.15
N LYS A 29 18.08 4.28 -5.12
CA LYS A 29 16.96 5.06 -5.67
C LYS A 29 15.63 4.43 -5.29
N PRO A 30 14.55 5.22 -5.16
CA PRO A 30 13.23 4.67 -4.91
C PRO A 30 12.74 3.84 -6.09
N LEU A 31 12.05 2.74 -5.79
CA LEU A 31 11.19 2.06 -6.75
C LEU A 31 9.91 2.86 -6.88
N ILE A 32 9.51 3.21 -8.09
CA ILE A 32 8.28 3.96 -8.33
C ILE A 32 7.28 3.06 -9.05
N ILE A 33 6.11 2.91 -8.46
CA ILE A 33 4.97 2.22 -9.08
C ILE A 33 3.96 3.29 -9.52
N TYR A 34 3.65 3.28 -10.80
CA TYR A 34 2.60 4.13 -11.35
C TYR A 34 1.34 3.33 -11.57
N HIS A 35 0.28 3.65 -10.85
CA HIS A 35 -1.06 3.16 -11.14
C HIS A 35 -1.70 4.10 -12.15
N THR A 36 -1.76 3.65 -13.39
CA THR A 36 -2.34 4.45 -14.46
C THR A 36 -3.55 3.76 -15.04
N THR A 37 -4.64 4.50 -15.15
CA THR A 37 -5.82 4.13 -15.91
C THR A 37 -6.09 5.20 -16.96
N ASN A 38 -6.59 4.81 -18.11
CA ASN A 38 -6.92 5.75 -19.17
C ASN A 38 -8.44 5.87 -19.36
N SER A 39 -8.89 6.84 -20.13
CA SER A 39 -10.30 7.12 -20.38
C SER A 39 -11.09 5.96 -21.02
N LYS A 40 -10.41 4.95 -21.57
CA LYS A 40 -11.03 3.74 -22.12
C LYS A 40 -11.45 2.75 -21.01
N ILE A 41 -10.91 2.92 -19.80
CA ILE A 41 -11.27 2.12 -18.62
C ILE A 41 -12.28 2.93 -17.82
N TRP A 42 -13.54 2.59 -17.95
CA TRP A 42 -14.64 3.27 -17.28
C TRP A 42 -15.57 2.28 -16.61
N SER A 43 -16.02 2.60 -15.40
CA SER A 43 -16.94 1.77 -14.60
C SER A 43 -16.48 0.31 -14.44
N LYS A 44 -15.20 0.11 -14.14
CA LYS A 44 -14.58 -1.21 -13.96
C LYS A 44 -14.20 -1.46 -12.50
N ASN A 45 -14.25 -2.73 -12.12
CA ASN A 45 -13.65 -3.24 -10.90
C ASN A 45 -12.24 -3.73 -11.22
N ILE A 46 -11.23 -3.14 -10.58
CA ILE A 46 -9.83 -3.46 -10.77
C ILE A 46 -9.29 -4.00 -9.45
N ASN A 47 -8.95 -5.29 -9.42
CA ASN A 47 -8.35 -5.94 -8.28
C ASN A 47 -6.87 -6.22 -8.59
N LEU A 48 -5.99 -5.68 -7.79
CA LEU A 48 -4.54 -5.79 -7.95
C LEU A 48 -3.91 -6.28 -6.66
N ARG A 49 -2.95 -7.19 -6.77
CA ARG A 49 -2.16 -7.67 -5.65
C ARG A 49 -0.67 -7.49 -5.91
N LEU A 50 0.01 -6.93 -4.91
CA LEU A 50 1.44 -6.63 -4.92
C LEU A 50 2.07 -7.24 -3.67
N ASP A 51 2.92 -8.24 -3.86
CA ASP A 51 3.64 -8.91 -2.80
C ASP A 51 5.12 -8.47 -2.83
N PHE A 52 5.62 -7.97 -1.71
CA PHE A 52 7.01 -7.55 -1.52
C PHE A 52 7.66 -8.43 -0.46
N GLU A 53 8.80 -9.01 -0.79
CA GLU A 53 9.64 -9.73 0.15
C GLU A 53 10.96 -8.96 0.28
N LEU A 54 11.22 -8.44 1.46
CA LEU A 54 12.48 -7.81 1.81
C LEU A 54 13.31 -8.82 2.61
N GLN A 55 14.32 -9.40 1.97
CA GLN A 55 15.21 -10.37 2.62
C GLN A 55 16.11 -9.66 3.66
N GLU A 56 16.85 -10.45 4.44
CA GLU A 56 17.63 -9.94 5.56
C GLU A 56 18.59 -8.82 5.13
N ASP A 57 18.76 -7.82 5.99
CA ASP A 57 19.66 -6.68 5.80
C ASP A 57 19.36 -5.85 4.53
N SER A 58 18.16 -5.95 3.97
CA SER A 58 17.78 -5.23 2.76
C SER A 58 16.97 -3.97 3.05
N SER A 59 16.96 -3.03 2.10
CA SER A 59 16.11 -1.84 2.21
C SER A 59 15.40 -1.49 0.92
N LEU A 60 14.13 -1.07 1.05
CA LEU A 60 13.29 -0.59 -0.04
C LEU A 60 12.72 0.78 0.31
N ARG A 61 12.88 1.72 -0.62
CA ARG A 61 12.08 2.93 -0.68
C ARG A 61 11.10 2.80 -1.85
N LEU A 62 9.81 2.73 -1.53
CA LEU A 62 8.72 2.61 -2.50
C LEU A 62 7.98 3.94 -2.60
N ILE A 63 7.75 4.40 -3.82
CA ILE A 63 6.84 5.51 -4.10
C ILE A 63 5.71 4.98 -4.96
N ASP A 64 4.50 5.04 -4.46
CA ASP A 64 3.28 4.50 -5.04
C ASP A 64 2.40 5.67 -5.50
N LEU A 65 2.38 5.90 -6.81
CA LEU A 65 1.74 7.07 -7.43
C LEU A 65 0.45 6.66 -8.12
N PHE A 66 -0.66 7.23 -7.66
CA PHE A 66 -1.95 7.08 -8.33
C PHE A 66 -2.14 8.21 -9.34
N ASN A 67 -2.00 7.86 -10.62
CA ASN A 67 -2.13 8.76 -11.77
C ASN A 67 -3.32 8.35 -12.64
N ASP A 68 -4.50 8.29 -12.02
CA ASP A 68 -5.71 7.87 -12.68
C ASP A 68 -6.37 9.04 -13.41
N THR A 69 -6.55 8.90 -14.71
CA THR A 69 -7.32 9.83 -15.55
C THR A 69 -8.68 9.27 -15.96
N SER A 70 -8.97 8.03 -15.55
CA SER A 70 -10.29 7.40 -15.75
C SER A 70 -11.25 7.77 -14.64
N GLU A 71 -12.53 7.58 -14.89
CA GLU A 71 -13.60 7.90 -13.92
C GLU A 71 -14.47 6.70 -13.58
N LYS A 72 -15.05 6.75 -12.37
CA LYS A 72 -16.06 5.78 -11.88
C LYS A 72 -15.58 4.34 -11.80
N ASN A 73 -14.27 4.14 -11.60
CA ASN A 73 -13.74 2.80 -11.33
C ASN A 73 -13.70 2.53 -9.83
N PHE A 74 -13.79 1.25 -9.48
CA PHE A 74 -13.44 0.75 -8.17
C PHE A 74 -12.06 0.07 -8.24
N LEU A 75 -11.08 0.65 -7.54
CA LEU A 75 -9.73 0.10 -7.43
C LEU A 75 -9.58 -0.53 -6.05
N ASN A 76 -9.37 -1.84 -6.02
CA ASN A 76 -9.13 -2.62 -4.81
C ASN A 76 -7.71 -3.18 -4.88
N ILE A 77 -6.78 -2.59 -4.13
CA ILE A 77 -5.35 -2.89 -4.21
C ILE A 77 -4.87 -3.45 -2.88
N PHE A 78 -4.31 -4.63 -2.94
CA PHE A 78 -3.74 -5.33 -1.79
C PHE A 78 -2.22 -5.32 -1.89
N TYR A 79 -1.57 -4.85 -0.83
CA TYR A 79 -0.12 -4.89 -0.66
C TYR A 79 0.22 -5.81 0.50
N ASN A 80 1.15 -6.71 0.26
CA ASN A 80 1.70 -7.56 1.31
C ASN A 80 3.21 -7.36 1.36
N PHE A 81 3.71 -6.93 2.51
CA PHE A 81 5.14 -6.72 2.76
C PHE A 81 5.60 -7.71 3.81
N ASP A 82 6.56 -8.56 3.44
CA ASP A 82 7.23 -9.49 4.35
C ASP A 82 8.67 -9.00 4.57
N LEU A 83 8.92 -8.45 5.77
CA LEU A 83 10.22 -7.91 6.16
C LEU A 83 10.98 -8.94 6.99
N LYS A 84 12.07 -9.46 6.43
CA LYS A 84 12.99 -10.35 7.14
C LYS A 84 13.90 -9.55 8.06
N GLU A 85 14.68 -10.23 8.88
CA GLU A 85 15.52 -9.61 9.92
C GLU A 85 16.36 -8.45 9.38
N ASN A 86 16.42 -7.34 10.14
CA ASN A 86 17.11 -6.08 9.82
C ASN A 86 16.62 -5.37 8.54
N ALA A 87 15.51 -5.77 7.93
CA ALA A 87 15.00 -5.12 6.73
C ALA A 87 14.33 -3.77 7.06
N THR A 88 14.44 -2.83 6.11
CA THR A 88 13.84 -1.50 6.23
C THR A 88 12.94 -1.19 5.04
N LEU A 89 11.70 -0.79 5.31
CA LEU A 89 10.71 -0.36 4.32
C LEU A 89 10.36 1.12 4.54
N LYS A 90 10.46 1.93 3.48
CA LYS A 90 9.87 3.27 3.41
C LYS A 90 8.86 3.30 2.27
N ASN A 91 7.58 3.43 2.60
CA ASN A 91 6.47 3.34 1.65
C ASN A 91 5.72 4.67 1.61
N TYR A 92 5.76 5.35 0.46
CA TYR A 92 5.09 6.63 0.21
C TYR A 92 3.95 6.43 -0.76
N LYS A 93 2.72 6.63 -0.31
CA LYS A 93 1.51 6.55 -1.14
C LYS A 93 1.00 7.94 -1.47
N ILE A 94 0.89 8.25 -2.75
CA ILE A 94 0.52 9.58 -3.22
C ILE A 94 -0.68 9.49 -4.15
N ASP A 95 -1.82 9.99 -3.68
CA ASP A 95 -3.07 10.14 -4.44
C ASP A 95 -3.49 11.60 -4.43
N LYS A 96 -3.07 12.36 -5.45
CA LYS A 96 -3.36 13.80 -5.55
C LYS A 96 -4.05 14.22 -6.83
N ILE A 97 -4.19 13.35 -7.82
CA ILE A 97 -4.85 13.67 -9.08
C ILE A 97 -6.35 13.50 -8.92
N GLU A 98 -7.08 14.59 -9.17
CA GLU A 98 -8.54 14.57 -9.08
C GLU A 98 -9.17 13.57 -10.02
N ASN A 99 -10.02 12.73 -9.47
CA ASN A 99 -10.80 11.76 -10.21
C ASN A 99 -12.04 11.32 -9.41
N LYS A 100 -12.99 10.69 -10.09
CA LYS A 100 -14.23 10.18 -9.48
C LYS A 100 -14.16 8.69 -9.16
N ASN A 101 -12.99 8.16 -8.91
CA ASN A 101 -12.80 6.77 -8.55
C ASN A 101 -13.06 6.52 -7.06
N ILE A 102 -13.42 5.28 -6.77
CA ILE A 102 -13.46 4.72 -5.42
C ILE A 102 -12.22 3.86 -5.27
N LYS A 103 -11.39 4.15 -4.28
CA LYS A 103 -10.15 3.40 -4.01
C LYS A 103 -10.20 2.76 -2.64
N TYR A 104 -9.84 1.50 -2.61
CA TYR A 104 -9.51 0.78 -1.40
C TYR A 104 -8.08 0.25 -1.51
N SER A 105 -7.27 0.55 -0.52
CA SER A 105 -5.90 0.04 -0.42
C SER A 105 -5.71 -0.62 0.93
N PHE A 106 -5.31 -1.89 0.93
CA PHE A 106 -4.95 -2.60 2.15
C PHE A 106 -3.47 -2.93 2.13
N ASN A 107 -2.76 -2.57 3.19
CA ASN A 107 -1.33 -2.80 3.35
C ASN A 107 -1.12 -3.70 4.57
N ASN A 108 -0.71 -4.93 4.33
CA ASN A 108 -0.31 -5.86 5.37
C ASN A 108 1.22 -5.88 5.45
N ILE A 109 1.78 -5.59 6.63
CA ILE A 109 3.22 -5.50 6.85
C ILE A 109 3.59 -6.46 7.97
N GLU A 110 4.26 -7.55 7.60
CA GLU A 110 4.80 -8.55 8.52
C GLU A 110 6.25 -8.20 8.85
N GLN A 111 6.55 -8.00 10.13
CA GLN A 111 7.83 -7.48 10.59
C GLN A 111 8.54 -8.46 11.52
N ASN A 112 9.67 -9.01 11.07
CA ASN A 112 10.54 -9.83 11.88
C ASN A 112 11.49 -8.95 12.73
N LYS A 113 12.46 -9.57 13.39
CA LYS A 113 13.39 -8.92 14.32
C LYS A 113 14.14 -7.75 13.69
N ASN A 114 14.32 -6.67 14.47
CA ASN A 114 15.08 -5.46 14.10
C ASN A 114 14.58 -4.75 12.84
N THR A 115 13.33 -4.94 12.43
CA THR A 115 12.81 -4.31 11.20
C THR A 115 12.23 -2.93 11.46
N ILE A 116 12.28 -2.08 10.43
CA ILE A 116 11.67 -0.75 10.46
C ILE A 116 10.74 -0.60 9.27
N SER A 117 9.50 -0.22 9.52
CA SER A 117 8.58 0.20 8.46
C SER A 117 8.09 1.63 8.68
N GLU A 118 8.21 2.46 7.65
CA GLU A 118 7.65 3.79 7.61
C GLU A 118 6.65 3.88 6.46
N THR A 119 5.40 4.20 6.74
CA THR A 119 4.38 4.45 5.72
C THR A 119 3.90 5.89 5.82
N PHE A 120 3.94 6.60 4.71
CA PHE A 120 3.42 7.96 4.58
C PHE A 120 2.36 8.01 3.48
N ILE A 121 1.20 8.57 3.78
CA ILE A 121 0.05 8.63 2.89
C ILE A 121 -0.31 10.10 2.63
N LEU A 122 -0.22 10.54 1.38
CA LEU A 122 -0.75 11.81 0.92
C LEU A 122 -1.99 11.54 0.05
N SER A 123 -3.13 12.05 0.47
CA SER A 123 -4.40 11.74 -0.17
C SER A 123 -5.27 12.99 -0.33
N SER A 124 -5.56 13.34 -1.59
CA SER A 124 -6.41 14.49 -1.95
C SER A 124 -7.16 14.33 -3.26
N GLY A 125 -6.87 13.30 -4.04
CA GLY A 125 -7.32 13.19 -5.44
C GLY A 125 -8.67 12.53 -5.62
N SER A 126 -8.84 11.32 -5.13
CA SER A 126 -10.04 10.49 -5.39
C SER A 126 -11.29 11.00 -4.67
N ASN A 127 -12.47 10.70 -5.19
CA ASN A 127 -13.72 10.98 -4.49
C ASN A 127 -13.87 10.20 -3.19
N PHE A 128 -13.49 8.92 -3.23
CA PHE A 128 -13.47 8.07 -2.05
C PHE A 128 -12.14 7.32 -1.99
N PHE A 129 -11.44 7.43 -0.88
CA PHE A 129 -10.22 6.66 -0.64
C PHE A 129 -10.19 6.12 0.78
N LYS A 130 -10.23 4.80 0.89
CA LYS A 130 -9.99 4.10 2.15
C LYS A 130 -8.65 3.40 2.09
N ASN A 131 -7.76 3.74 3.01
CA ASN A 131 -6.43 3.13 3.14
C ASN A 131 -6.29 2.48 4.51
N GLU A 132 -6.13 1.17 4.53
CA GLU A 132 -5.87 0.41 5.75
C GLU A 132 -4.41 -0.03 5.79
N VAL A 133 -3.77 0.18 6.93
CA VAL A 133 -2.39 -0.26 7.21
C VAL A 133 -2.41 -1.16 8.43
N ASN A 134 -2.02 -2.41 8.25
CA ASN A 134 -1.91 -3.42 9.29
C ASN A 134 -0.45 -3.80 9.47
N CYS A 135 0.13 -3.47 10.62
CA CYS A 135 1.52 -3.78 10.97
C CYS A 135 1.53 -4.88 12.02
N ASN A 136 2.12 -6.02 11.70
CA ASN A 136 2.28 -7.17 12.59
C ASN A 136 3.75 -7.26 13.04
N LEU A 137 4.05 -6.77 14.23
CA LEU A 137 5.38 -6.79 14.83
C LEU A 137 5.61 -8.17 15.48
N LYS A 138 6.30 -9.05 14.75
CA LYS A 138 6.54 -10.45 15.13
C LYS A 138 7.89 -10.68 15.78
N GLY A 139 8.82 -9.75 15.61
CA GLY A 139 10.17 -9.87 16.13
C GLY A 139 10.54 -8.74 17.07
N GLU A 140 11.42 -9.02 18.04
CA GLU A 140 11.96 -8.02 18.95
C GLU A 140 12.60 -6.84 18.20
N HIS A 141 12.53 -5.66 18.78
CA HIS A 141 13.09 -4.41 18.24
C HIS A 141 12.54 -4.00 16.87
N SER A 142 11.39 -4.53 16.48
CA SER A 142 10.70 -4.05 15.28
C SER A 142 9.92 -2.76 15.57
N SER A 143 9.88 -1.87 14.58
CA SER A 143 9.21 -0.56 14.69
C SER A 143 8.37 -0.26 13.48
N ALA A 144 7.17 0.30 13.70
CA ALA A 144 6.27 0.73 12.65
C ALA A 144 5.86 2.20 12.84
N PHE A 145 5.97 2.99 11.79
CA PHE A 145 5.56 4.39 11.75
C PHE A 145 4.54 4.57 10.63
N VAL A 146 3.37 5.10 10.95
CA VAL A 146 2.32 5.40 9.97
C VAL A 146 1.90 6.84 10.11
N ASN A 147 2.12 7.62 9.08
CA ASN A 147 1.78 9.03 9.00
C ASN A 147 0.91 9.29 7.77
N GLY A 148 0.01 10.27 7.86
CA GLY A 148 -0.83 10.61 6.73
C GLY A 148 -1.28 12.06 6.76
N ILE A 149 -1.46 12.61 5.57
CA ILE A 149 -2.04 13.92 5.34
C ILE A 149 -3.11 13.77 4.27
N PHE A 150 -4.28 14.33 4.52
CA PHE A 150 -5.30 14.48 3.50
C PHE A 150 -5.82 15.91 3.44
N SER A 151 -6.09 16.36 2.22
CA SER A 151 -6.70 17.64 1.94
C SER A 151 -7.95 17.39 1.11
N LEU A 152 -9.12 17.70 1.68
CA LEU A 152 -10.39 17.32 1.11
C LEU A 152 -11.23 18.58 0.79
N ASP A 153 -11.99 18.50 -0.28
CA ASP A 153 -13.07 19.43 -0.57
C ASP A 153 -14.44 18.81 -0.23
N LYS A 154 -15.52 19.55 -0.51
CA LYS A 154 -16.87 19.25 -0.02
C LYS A 154 -17.45 17.88 -0.39
N ASN A 155 -16.91 17.22 -1.40
CA ASN A 155 -17.52 16.01 -1.99
C ASN A 155 -16.63 14.77 -1.89
N LYS A 156 -15.54 14.84 -1.10
CA LYS A 156 -14.60 13.74 -0.95
C LYS A 156 -14.68 13.11 0.44
N HIS A 157 -14.48 11.80 0.47
CA HIS A 157 -14.38 11.05 1.72
C HIS A 157 -13.10 10.21 1.71
N HIS A 158 -12.20 10.50 2.66
CA HIS A 158 -10.99 9.71 2.83
C HIS A 158 -10.88 9.17 4.25
N GLU A 159 -10.46 7.93 4.37
CA GLU A 159 -10.25 7.23 5.63
C GLU A 159 -8.85 6.62 5.63
N ILE A 160 -8.10 6.84 6.70
CA ILE A 160 -6.87 6.11 7.01
C ILE A 160 -7.10 5.35 8.31
N ARG A 161 -7.03 4.02 8.22
CA ARG A 161 -7.14 3.15 9.38
C ARG A 161 -5.83 2.43 9.62
N THR A 162 -5.30 2.53 10.82
CA THR A 162 -4.06 1.85 11.22
C THR A 162 -4.34 0.84 12.32
N THR A 163 -3.78 -0.35 12.17
CA THR A 163 -3.76 -1.38 13.20
C THR A 163 -2.31 -1.80 13.41
N VAL A 164 -1.85 -1.78 14.66
CA VAL A 164 -0.51 -2.27 15.02
C VAL A 164 -0.68 -3.39 16.04
N ASN A 165 -0.21 -4.58 15.69
CA ASN A 165 -0.27 -5.77 16.53
C ASN A 165 1.14 -6.11 17.01
N HIS A 166 1.33 -6.12 18.31
CA HIS A 166 2.55 -6.64 18.95
C HIS A 166 2.32 -8.13 19.23
N LEU A 167 3.07 -8.98 18.54
CA LEU A 167 2.89 -10.45 18.56
C LEU A 167 4.08 -11.19 19.23
N THR A 168 4.95 -10.44 19.90
CA THR A 168 6.09 -10.93 20.68
C THR A 168 5.80 -10.87 22.17
#